data_625f2b4a1220419dc888f263c632590b
#
_entry.id   625f2b4a1220419dc888f263c632590b
#
_cell.length_a   1.000
_cell.length_b   1.000
_cell.length_c   1.000
_cell.angle_alpha   90.00
_cell.angle_beta   90.00
_cell.angle_gamma   90.00
#
_symmetry.space_group_name_H-M   'P 1'
#
loop_
_entity.id
_entity.type
_entity.pdbx_description
1 polymer ?
#
loop_
_entity_poly.entity_id
_entity_poly.type
_entity_poly.pdbx_seq_one_letter_code
_entity_poly.pdbx_strand_id
1 'polypeptide(L)'
;EDSDEGSQRRNPLFAIFRGDLRYADRFGDYITNAYFAAEKRANASDMARLKKIDRVQLSPTDQIAYDVFKWQTEQAAISYRPDILKLNVVRPLNHFFGFHTFYPTFASGQGAAPFKTVQDYDNNLKRHKEFIVLMDRSIDRFRQGMATGVFETKMTITNVVDQLNT
;
A
#
# COMPACT_ATOMS: atom_id res chain seq x y z
N GLU A 1 16.70 2.26 -8.31
CA GLU A 1 16.51 3.70 -8.01
C GLU A 1 15.20 4.21 -8.58
N ASP A 2 14.99 4.20 -9.90
CA ASP A 2 13.74 4.67 -10.54
C ASP A 2 12.47 3.91 -10.07
N SER A 3 12.58 2.59 -9.85
CA SER A 3 11.49 1.75 -9.33
C SER A 3 11.10 2.18 -7.92
N ASP A 4 12.09 2.43 -7.06
CA ASP A 4 11.89 2.88 -5.68
C ASP A 4 11.23 4.27 -5.64
N GLU A 5 11.75 5.22 -6.41
CA GLU A 5 11.19 6.56 -6.54
C GLU A 5 9.73 6.54 -7.02
N GLY A 6 9.44 5.73 -8.05
CA GLY A 6 8.09 5.52 -8.54
C GLY A 6 7.16 4.91 -7.48
N SER A 7 7.68 3.96 -6.69
CA SER A 7 6.94 3.34 -5.59
C SER A 7 6.60 4.34 -4.50
N GLN A 8 7.56 5.16 -4.06
CA GLN A 8 7.33 6.17 -3.02
C GLN A 8 6.25 7.18 -3.42
N ARG A 9 6.26 7.61 -4.68
CA ARG A 9 5.25 8.54 -5.21
C ARG A 9 3.84 7.94 -5.23
N ARG A 10 3.70 6.63 -5.51
CA ARG A 10 2.41 5.93 -5.49
C ARG A 10 1.97 5.55 -4.07
N ASN A 11 2.93 5.41 -3.15
CA ASN A 11 2.73 4.94 -1.79
C ASN A 11 3.27 5.95 -0.76
N PRO A 12 2.70 7.16 -0.69
CA PRO A 12 3.23 8.30 0.08
C PRO A 12 3.34 8.01 1.59
N LEU A 13 2.43 7.25 2.20
CA LEU A 13 2.57 6.87 3.61
C LEU A 13 3.83 6.03 3.86
N PHE A 14 4.13 5.07 2.98
CA PHE A 14 5.35 4.26 3.11
C PHE A 14 6.62 5.08 2.87
N ALA A 15 6.56 6.12 2.04
CA ALA A 15 7.66 7.08 1.90
C ALA A 15 7.92 7.81 3.24
N ILE A 16 6.87 8.26 3.94
CA ILE A 16 6.99 8.91 5.25
C ILE A 16 7.62 7.96 6.29
N PHE A 17 7.22 6.69 6.35
CA PHE A 17 7.84 5.69 7.24
C PHE A 17 9.32 5.46 6.97
N ARG A 18 9.79 5.72 5.74
CA ARG A 18 11.20 5.68 5.36
C ARG A 18 11.95 7.00 5.60
N GLY A 19 11.27 8.02 6.13
CA GLY A 19 11.82 9.35 6.36
C GLY A 19 11.78 10.28 5.15
N ASP A 20 11.14 9.89 4.06
CA ASP A 20 10.96 10.75 2.88
C ASP A 20 9.68 11.57 3.02
N LEU A 21 9.84 12.85 3.31
CA LEU A 21 8.73 13.77 3.59
C LEU A 21 8.25 14.53 2.35
N ARG A 22 8.75 14.27 1.16
CA ARG A 22 8.33 14.93 -0.09
C ARG A 22 6.84 14.78 -0.38
N TYR A 23 6.23 13.73 0.15
CA TYR A 23 4.80 13.40 0.00
C TYR A 23 4.05 13.45 1.33
N ALA A 24 4.56 14.20 2.31
CA ALA A 24 4.03 14.22 3.68
C ALA A 24 2.59 14.72 3.80
N ASP A 25 2.10 15.46 2.80
CA ASP A 25 0.73 15.97 2.74
C ASP A 25 -0.27 14.97 2.11
N ARG A 26 0.17 13.79 1.70
CA ARG A 26 -0.65 12.81 0.99
C ARG A 26 -0.80 11.52 1.78
N PHE A 27 -2.01 10.99 1.79
CA PHE A 27 -2.28 9.64 2.32
C PHE A 27 -2.01 8.58 1.24
N GLY A 28 -2.57 8.77 0.06
CA GLY A 28 -2.47 7.85 -1.07
C GLY A 28 -3.73 7.02 -1.30
N ASP A 29 -3.73 6.31 -2.42
CA ASP A 29 -4.83 5.45 -2.84
C ASP A 29 -4.34 3.99 -2.93
N TYR A 30 -4.80 3.13 -2.03
CA TYR A 30 -4.29 1.77 -1.89
C TYR A 30 -5.29 0.70 -2.32
N ILE A 31 -6.52 1.06 -2.68
CA ILE A 31 -7.60 0.08 -2.85
C ILE A 31 -8.44 0.27 -4.12
N THR A 32 -8.19 1.31 -4.93
CA THR A 32 -8.92 1.50 -6.18
C THR A 32 -8.37 0.61 -7.31
N ASN A 33 -9.22 0.36 -8.30
CA ASN A 33 -8.78 -0.33 -9.53
C ASN A 33 -7.67 0.45 -10.26
N ALA A 34 -7.71 1.79 -10.19
CA ALA A 34 -6.68 2.65 -10.77
C ALA A 34 -5.32 2.44 -10.10
N TYR A 35 -5.29 2.36 -8.76
CA TYR A 35 -4.09 2.05 -8.00
C TYR A 35 -3.51 0.68 -8.40
N PHE A 36 -4.30 -0.39 -8.35
CA PHE A 36 -3.83 -1.73 -8.72
C PHE A 36 -3.35 -1.81 -10.17
N ALA A 37 -4.03 -1.10 -11.09
CA ALA A 37 -3.59 -1.02 -12.48
C ALA A 37 -2.25 -0.26 -12.61
N ALA A 38 -2.02 0.78 -11.83
CA ALA A 38 -0.75 1.52 -11.81
C ALA A 38 0.39 0.66 -11.25
N GLU A 39 0.17 -0.03 -10.13
CA GLU A 39 1.13 -0.95 -9.52
C GLU A 39 1.49 -2.11 -10.49
N LYS A 40 0.49 -2.72 -11.12
CA LYS A 40 0.71 -3.77 -12.13
C LYS A 40 1.56 -3.29 -13.30
N ARG A 41 1.29 -2.08 -13.82
CA ARG A 41 2.08 -1.49 -14.92
C ARG A 41 3.52 -1.20 -14.48
N ALA A 42 3.71 -0.64 -13.29
CA ALA A 42 5.02 -0.37 -12.73
C ALA A 42 5.84 -1.67 -12.59
N ASN A 43 5.25 -2.70 -11.99
CA ASN A 43 5.89 -4.01 -11.83
C ASN A 43 6.28 -4.64 -13.18
N ALA A 44 5.41 -4.56 -14.19
CA ALA A 44 5.71 -5.05 -15.54
C ALA A 44 6.85 -4.27 -16.21
N SER A 45 6.89 -2.95 -16.03
CA SER A 45 7.98 -2.09 -16.50
C SER A 45 9.31 -2.44 -15.84
N ASP A 46 9.31 -2.63 -14.52
CA ASP A 46 10.50 -3.00 -13.75
C ASP A 46 11.04 -4.36 -14.17
N MET A 47 10.16 -5.35 -14.36
CA MET A 47 10.54 -6.66 -14.88
C MET A 47 11.13 -6.57 -16.30
N ALA A 48 10.54 -5.73 -17.17
CA ALA A 48 11.05 -5.54 -18.53
C ALA A 48 12.42 -4.85 -18.55
N ARG A 49 12.68 -3.94 -17.62
CA ARG A 49 13.98 -3.27 -17.44
C ARG A 49 15.02 -4.21 -16.86
N LEU A 50 14.64 -5.00 -15.86
CA LEU A 50 15.53 -5.98 -15.22
C LEU A 50 16.04 -7.01 -16.23
N LYS A 51 15.18 -7.51 -17.14
CA LYS A 51 15.55 -8.46 -18.18
C LYS A 51 16.62 -7.96 -19.18
N LYS A 52 16.85 -6.64 -19.22
CA LYS A 52 17.90 -6.04 -20.08
C LYS A 52 19.28 -6.02 -19.42
N ILE A 53 19.35 -6.34 -18.14
CA ILE A 53 20.59 -6.36 -17.36
C ILE A 53 21.20 -7.76 -17.49
N ASP A 54 22.42 -7.83 -17.97
CA ASP A 54 23.18 -9.08 -18.00
C ASP A 54 23.73 -9.37 -16.59
N ARG A 55 23.08 -10.32 -15.91
CA ARG A 55 23.40 -10.68 -14.53
C ARG A 55 24.86 -11.11 -14.34
N VAL A 56 25.46 -11.80 -15.34
CA VAL A 56 26.83 -12.31 -15.20
C VAL A 56 27.90 -11.21 -15.25
N GLN A 57 27.56 -10.04 -15.75
CA GLN A 57 28.42 -8.86 -15.75
C GLN A 57 28.36 -8.05 -14.44
N LEU A 58 27.44 -8.40 -13.54
CA LEU A 58 27.29 -7.72 -12.25
C LEU A 58 28.32 -8.21 -11.23
N SER A 59 28.65 -7.34 -10.26
CA SER A 59 29.42 -7.76 -9.09
C SER A 59 28.68 -8.82 -8.27
N PRO A 60 29.34 -9.65 -7.47
CA PRO A 60 28.66 -10.65 -6.63
C PRO A 60 27.55 -10.06 -5.76
N THR A 61 27.75 -8.87 -5.20
CA THR A 61 26.75 -8.16 -4.40
C THR A 61 25.54 -7.73 -5.25
N ASP A 62 25.79 -7.19 -6.44
CA ASP A 62 24.71 -6.76 -7.35
C ASP A 62 23.95 -7.95 -7.94
N GLN A 63 24.60 -9.12 -8.10
CA GLN A 63 23.89 -10.35 -8.48
C GLN A 63 22.86 -10.76 -7.43
N ILE A 64 23.19 -10.64 -6.14
CA ILE A 64 22.24 -10.90 -5.06
C ILE A 64 21.08 -9.89 -5.12
N ALA A 65 21.38 -8.61 -5.27
CA ALA A 65 20.36 -7.57 -5.40
C ALA A 65 19.44 -7.81 -6.61
N TYR A 66 20.02 -8.21 -7.75
CA TYR A 66 19.29 -8.60 -8.96
C TYR A 66 18.32 -9.77 -8.69
N ASP A 67 18.82 -10.83 -8.05
CA ASP A 67 18.03 -12.03 -7.78
C ASP A 67 16.88 -11.73 -6.80
N VAL A 68 17.12 -10.95 -5.75
CA VAL A 68 16.11 -10.51 -4.79
C VAL A 68 15.05 -9.65 -5.49
N PHE A 69 15.45 -8.65 -6.27
CA PHE A 69 14.53 -7.79 -6.99
C PHE A 69 13.71 -8.57 -8.03
N LYS A 70 14.33 -9.49 -8.74
CA LYS A 70 13.65 -10.40 -9.67
C LYS A 70 12.57 -11.21 -8.95
N TRP A 71 12.92 -11.85 -7.85
CA TRP A 71 11.98 -12.64 -7.08
C TRP A 71 10.81 -11.80 -6.56
N GLN A 72 11.08 -10.62 -6.01
CA GLN A 72 10.04 -9.70 -5.53
C GLN A 72 9.07 -9.28 -6.63
N THR A 73 9.59 -8.94 -7.81
CA THR A 73 8.74 -8.55 -8.96
C THR A 73 7.94 -9.72 -9.52
N GLU A 74 8.47 -10.94 -9.50
CA GLU A 74 7.76 -12.16 -9.88
C GLU A 74 6.63 -12.46 -8.87
N GLN A 75 6.87 -12.35 -7.57
CA GLN A 75 5.83 -12.53 -6.54
C GLN A 75 4.74 -11.44 -6.64
N ALA A 76 5.13 -10.19 -6.85
CA ALA A 76 4.17 -9.10 -7.06
C ALA A 76 3.29 -9.36 -8.30
N ALA A 77 3.86 -9.86 -9.39
CA ALA A 77 3.10 -10.21 -10.59
C ALA A 77 2.01 -11.26 -10.33
N ILE A 78 2.27 -12.24 -9.45
CA ILE A 78 1.27 -13.23 -9.02
C ILE A 78 0.11 -12.55 -8.30
N SER A 79 0.40 -11.60 -7.40
CA SER A 79 -0.62 -10.85 -6.65
C SER A 79 -1.56 -10.02 -7.54
N TYR A 80 -1.08 -9.61 -8.73
CA TYR A 80 -1.88 -8.86 -9.70
C TYR A 80 -2.63 -9.76 -10.71
N ARG A 81 -2.57 -11.07 -10.57
CA ARG A 81 -3.39 -11.97 -11.40
C ARG A 81 -4.86 -11.77 -11.07
N PRO A 82 -5.77 -11.77 -12.08
CA PRO A 82 -7.20 -11.51 -11.85
C PRO A 82 -7.86 -12.45 -10.84
N ASP A 83 -7.45 -13.73 -10.81
CA ASP A 83 -7.98 -14.74 -9.90
C ASP A 83 -7.58 -14.50 -8.44
N ILE A 84 -6.40 -13.93 -8.20
CA ILE A 84 -5.90 -13.56 -6.87
C ILE A 84 -6.39 -12.17 -6.46
N LEU A 85 -6.25 -11.19 -7.37
CA LEU A 85 -6.57 -9.80 -7.08
C LEU A 85 -8.05 -9.63 -6.68
N LYS A 86 -8.98 -10.32 -7.37
CA LYS A 86 -10.42 -10.28 -7.05
C LYS A 86 -10.75 -10.72 -5.63
N LEU A 87 -9.92 -11.58 -5.03
CA LEU A 87 -10.10 -12.06 -3.66
C LEU A 87 -9.58 -11.06 -2.62
N ASN A 88 -8.52 -10.34 -2.97
CA ASN A 88 -7.83 -9.42 -2.06
C ASN A 88 -8.48 -8.03 -2.05
N VAL A 89 -8.88 -7.50 -3.21
CA VAL A 89 -9.39 -6.12 -3.31
C VAL A 89 -10.71 -5.90 -2.58
N VAL A 90 -11.52 -6.93 -2.37
CA VAL A 90 -12.82 -6.85 -1.70
C VAL A 90 -12.74 -7.09 -0.18
N ARG A 91 -11.54 -7.31 0.34
CA ARG A 91 -11.23 -7.46 1.75
C ARG A 91 -10.13 -6.47 2.18
N PRO A 92 -10.40 -5.15 2.12
CA PRO A 92 -9.39 -4.11 2.25
C PRO A 92 -8.79 -4.00 3.66
N LEU A 93 -9.44 -4.54 4.67
CA LEU A 93 -8.96 -4.57 6.05
C LEU A 93 -9.48 -5.80 6.80
N ASN A 94 -8.73 -6.22 7.80
CA ASN A 94 -9.10 -7.25 8.76
C ASN A 94 -8.49 -6.91 10.12
N HIS A 95 -8.75 -7.72 11.16
CA HIS A 95 -8.29 -7.43 12.52
C HIS A 95 -6.77 -7.51 12.72
N PHE A 96 -6.01 -8.05 11.77
CA PHE A 96 -4.53 -8.04 11.80
C PHE A 96 -3.96 -6.87 10.99
N PHE A 97 -4.63 -6.53 9.88
CA PHE A 97 -4.14 -5.55 8.92
C PHE A 97 -5.24 -4.57 8.52
N GLY A 98 -4.86 -3.33 8.40
CA GLY A 98 -5.71 -2.29 7.88
C GLY A 98 -5.31 -0.92 8.39
N PHE A 99 -5.68 0.10 7.66
CA PHE A 99 -5.34 1.47 8.02
C PHE A 99 -5.97 1.90 9.36
N HIS A 100 -7.07 1.29 9.77
CA HIS A 100 -7.72 1.56 11.06
C HIS A 100 -6.86 1.17 12.27
N THR A 101 -5.95 0.21 12.14
CA THR A 101 -5.13 -0.25 13.26
C THR A 101 -3.93 0.65 13.55
N PHE A 102 -3.31 1.23 12.55
CA PHE A 102 -2.11 2.05 12.73
C PHE A 102 -2.31 3.55 12.56
N TYR A 103 -3.31 3.95 11.77
CA TYR A 103 -3.51 5.36 11.42
C TYR A 103 -3.78 6.27 12.63
N PRO A 104 -4.51 5.85 13.68
CA PRO A 104 -4.66 6.67 14.88
C PRO A 104 -3.31 7.11 15.49
N THR A 105 -2.40 6.17 15.70
CA THR A 105 -1.05 6.47 16.21
C THR A 105 -0.23 7.31 15.22
N PHE A 106 -0.28 6.98 13.94
CA PHE A 106 0.40 7.75 12.90
C PHE A 106 -0.10 9.20 12.84
N ALA A 107 -1.41 9.39 12.94
CA ALA A 107 -2.07 10.70 12.86
C ALA A 107 -2.01 11.51 14.17
N SER A 108 -1.57 10.92 15.29
CA SER A 108 -1.40 11.61 16.57
C SER A 108 -0.09 12.41 16.67
N GLY A 109 0.80 12.28 15.68
CA GLY A 109 2.13 12.89 15.72
C GLY A 109 3.17 12.11 16.54
N GLN A 110 2.82 10.94 17.07
CA GLN A 110 3.72 10.10 17.90
C GLN A 110 4.53 9.09 17.09
N GLY A 111 4.34 9.05 15.79
CA GLY A 111 4.97 8.07 14.91
C GLY A 111 5.94 8.70 13.91
N ALA A 112 5.93 8.15 12.70
CA ALA A 112 6.79 8.56 11.59
C ALA A 112 6.48 9.99 11.05
N ALA A 113 5.34 10.58 11.43
CA ALA A 113 4.91 11.92 11.03
C ALA A 113 4.74 12.85 12.26
N PRO A 114 5.82 13.20 12.99
CA PRO A 114 5.74 14.02 14.19
C PRO A 114 5.32 15.46 13.87
N PHE A 115 4.62 16.10 14.82
CA PHE A 115 4.20 17.51 14.71
C PHE A 115 5.29 18.42 15.29
N LYS A 116 6.16 18.94 14.43
CA LYS A 116 7.24 19.87 14.79
C LYS A 116 6.98 21.28 14.29
N THR A 117 6.22 21.43 13.24
CA THR A 117 5.91 22.70 12.56
C THR A 117 4.42 22.80 12.27
N VAL A 118 3.93 24.02 11.99
CA VAL A 118 2.56 24.25 11.52
C VAL A 118 2.27 23.45 10.24
N GLN A 119 3.25 23.35 9.34
CA GLN A 119 3.11 22.57 8.12
C GLN A 119 2.84 21.10 8.38
N ASP A 120 3.37 20.51 9.46
CA ASP A 120 3.11 19.12 9.81
C ASP A 120 1.65 18.90 10.20
N TYR A 121 1.02 19.86 10.91
CA TYR A 121 -0.41 19.84 11.21
C TYR A 121 -1.24 19.98 9.94
N ASP A 122 -0.90 20.91 9.04
CA ASP A 122 -1.60 21.09 7.77
C ASP A 122 -1.52 19.82 6.89
N ASN A 123 -0.34 19.19 6.83
CA ASN A 123 -0.15 17.93 6.12
C ASN A 123 -1.01 16.83 6.74
N ASN A 124 -1.07 16.74 8.08
CA ASN A 124 -1.91 15.76 8.76
C ASN A 124 -3.40 15.96 8.45
N LEU A 125 -3.91 17.20 8.44
CA LEU A 125 -5.29 17.49 8.09
C LEU A 125 -5.63 17.09 6.64
N LYS A 126 -4.69 17.24 5.71
CA LYS A 126 -4.88 16.76 4.33
C LYS A 126 -4.97 15.24 4.29
N ARG A 127 -4.06 14.53 4.98
CA ARG A 127 -4.09 13.07 5.07
C ARG A 127 -5.38 12.55 5.70
N HIS A 128 -5.93 13.23 6.72
CA HIS A 128 -7.21 12.86 7.32
C HIS A 128 -8.35 12.85 6.31
N LYS A 129 -8.43 13.86 5.45
CA LYS A 129 -9.45 13.91 4.39
C LYS A 129 -9.35 12.73 3.43
N GLU A 130 -8.13 12.39 3.02
CA GLU A 130 -7.88 11.25 2.14
C GLU A 130 -8.16 9.91 2.84
N PHE A 131 -7.86 9.81 4.15
CA PHE A 131 -8.18 8.62 4.95
C PHE A 131 -9.69 8.36 5.03
N ILE A 132 -10.51 9.39 5.22
CA ILE A 132 -11.99 9.28 5.19
C ILE A 132 -12.43 8.69 3.84
N VAL A 133 -11.91 9.21 2.74
CA VAL A 133 -12.20 8.70 1.38
C VAL A 133 -11.81 7.22 1.25
N LEU A 134 -10.67 6.82 1.82
CA LEU A 134 -10.25 5.41 1.81
C LEU A 134 -11.21 4.53 2.61
N MET A 135 -11.71 5.00 3.76
CA MET A 135 -12.68 4.24 4.56
C MET A 135 -14.01 4.07 3.82
N ASP A 136 -14.52 5.11 3.16
CA ASP A 136 -15.72 5.02 2.31
C ASP A 136 -15.52 4.00 1.17
N ARG A 137 -14.38 4.05 0.48
CA ARG A 137 -14.01 3.07 -0.55
C ARG A 137 -13.88 1.65 0.00
N SER A 138 -13.42 1.50 1.24
CA SER A 138 -13.35 0.20 1.90
C SER A 138 -14.73 -0.41 2.11
N ILE A 139 -15.72 0.41 2.49
CA ILE A 139 -17.12 -0.01 2.59
C ILE A 139 -17.64 -0.50 1.23
N ASP A 140 -17.32 0.22 0.16
CA ASP A 140 -17.75 -0.19 -1.19
C ASP A 140 -17.05 -1.49 -1.63
N ARG A 141 -15.78 -1.71 -1.26
CA ARG A 141 -15.10 -2.99 -1.50
C ARG A 141 -15.75 -4.14 -0.75
N PHE A 142 -16.13 -3.97 0.51
CA PHE A 142 -16.88 -4.98 1.25
C PHE A 142 -18.23 -5.29 0.60
N ARG A 143 -18.98 -4.28 0.14
CA ARG A 143 -20.24 -4.47 -0.60
C ARG A 143 -20.03 -5.29 -1.88
N GLN A 144 -18.96 -5.01 -2.64
CA GLN A 144 -18.57 -5.80 -3.80
C GLN A 144 -18.26 -7.25 -3.43
N GLY A 145 -17.54 -7.46 -2.31
CA GLY A 145 -17.25 -8.79 -1.78
C GLY A 145 -18.52 -9.56 -1.45
N MET A 146 -19.46 -8.94 -0.75
CA MET A 146 -20.76 -9.54 -0.44
C MET A 146 -21.52 -9.95 -1.71
N ALA A 147 -21.53 -9.10 -2.74
CA ALA A 147 -22.19 -9.39 -4.02
C ALA A 147 -21.56 -10.55 -4.79
N THR A 148 -20.26 -10.82 -4.57
CA THR A 148 -19.49 -11.89 -5.27
C THR A 148 -19.26 -13.14 -4.41
N GLY A 149 -19.77 -13.17 -3.17
CA GLY A 149 -19.59 -14.28 -2.24
C GLY A 149 -18.18 -14.34 -1.62
N VAL A 150 -17.40 -13.26 -1.69
CA VAL A 150 -16.06 -13.14 -1.12
C VAL A 150 -16.10 -12.14 0.04
N PHE A 151 -16.10 -12.65 1.26
CA PHE A 151 -16.18 -11.83 2.48
C PHE A 151 -15.34 -12.43 3.62
N GLU A 152 -15.15 -11.68 4.68
CA GLU A 152 -14.43 -12.10 5.87
C GLU A 152 -15.27 -13.02 6.76
N THR A 153 -14.61 -13.75 7.66
CA THR A 153 -15.29 -14.59 8.64
C THR A 153 -16.02 -13.75 9.68
N LYS A 154 -17.06 -14.31 10.33
CA LYS A 154 -17.77 -13.64 11.43
C LYS A 154 -16.80 -13.18 12.53
N MET A 155 -15.85 -14.04 12.91
CA MET A 155 -14.81 -13.69 13.91
C MET A 155 -14.00 -12.48 13.51
N THR A 156 -13.51 -12.43 12.26
CA THR A 156 -12.76 -11.27 11.74
C THR A 156 -13.59 -9.99 11.82
N ILE A 157 -14.86 -10.04 11.39
CA ILE A 157 -15.74 -8.86 11.43
C ILE A 157 -15.98 -8.41 12.86
N THR A 158 -16.29 -9.33 13.79
CA THR A 158 -16.47 -8.98 15.21
C THR A 158 -15.24 -8.26 15.76
N ASN A 159 -14.04 -8.80 15.55
CA ASN A 159 -12.81 -8.20 16.03
C ASN A 159 -12.53 -6.81 15.40
N VAL A 160 -12.83 -6.64 14.11
CA VAL A 160 -12.69 -5.32 13.45
C VAL A 160 -13.66 -4.30 14.04
N VAL A 161 -14.93 -4.70 14.28
CA VAL A 161 -15.93 -3.82 14.91
C VAL A 161 -15.49 -3.39 16.31
N ASP A 162 -14.96 -4.34 17.10
CA ASP A 162 -14.45 -4.04 18.45
C ASP A 162 -13.26 -3.06 18.38
N GLN A 163 -12.34 -3.24 17.44
CA GLN A 163 -11.20 -2.32 17.21
C GLN A 163 -11.62 -0.91 16.78
N LEU A 164 -12.72 -0.79 16.05
CA LEU A 164 -13.23 0.52 15.61
C LEU A 164 -14.01 1.26 16.71
N ASN A 165 -14.44 0.56 17.77
CA ASN A 165 -15.18 1.14 18.89
C ASN A 165 -14.30 1.53 20.08
N THR A 166 -13.01 1.25 20.03
CA THR A 166 -12.00 1.66 21.05
C THR A 166 -11.31 2.95 20.68
#